data_9d9e0bcedfbf43b3368f3d638fde36bf
#
_entry.id   9d9e0bcedfbf43b3368f3d638fde36bf
#
_cell.length_a   1.000
_cell.length_b   1.000
_cell.length_c   1.000
_cell.angle_alpha   90.00
_cell.angle_beta   90.00
_cell.angle_gamma   90.00
#
_symmetry.space_group_name_H-M   'P 1'
#
loop_
_entity.id
_entity.type
_entity.pdbx_description
1 polymer ?
#
loop_
_entity_poly.entity_id
_entity_poly.type
_entity_poly.pdbx_seq_one_letter_code
_entity_poly.pdbx_strand_id
1 'polypeptide(L)'
;TDYSNASRTMLFNINTLEWDDEILAELDIPRSMLPEPKPSSCVYGKADLAFLGGEIPIAGAAGDQQAALFGQTCFNAGEAKNTYGTGCFLLMNTGEKPIFSKNGLVTTIAWGLDGKVNYALEGSIFVAGAAIQWLRDELRIIDSAPDSEYMAKKVKDTNGCYVVPAFTGLGAPHWDQYARGTIVGITRGVNKYHIIRATLESLAYQVNDVLEAMKADSGIELAALKVDGGASANDFLMQTQSDIINAPVNRPQCVETTAMGAAYLAGLAVGYWTSK
;
A
#
# COMPACT_ATOMS: atom_id res chain seq x y z
N THR A 1 17.41 10.26 -8.75
CA THR A 1 16.25 9.52 -8.24
C THR A 1 16.67 8.19 -7.63
N ASP A 2 15.77 7.55 -6.84
CA ASP A 2 16.04 6.19 -6.38
C ASP A 2 15.40 5.14 -7.30
N TYR A 3 15.80 3.87 -7.14
CA TYR A 3 15.29 2.75 -7.96
C TYR A 3 13.79 2.55 -7.77
N SER A 4 13.24 2.76 -6.56
CA SER A 4 11.81 2.55 -6.32
C SER A 4 10.96 3.59 -7.06
N ASN A 5 11.34 4.87 -7.03
CA ASN A 5 10.68 5.92 -7.82
C ASN A 5 10.89 5.70 -9.32
N ALA A 6 12.11 5.38 -9.76
CA ALA A 6 12.40 5.09 -11.15
C ALA A 6 11.51 3.97 -11.69
N SER A 7 11.29 2.89 -10.93
CA SER A 7 10.45 1.76 -11.31
C SER A 7 8.97 2.11 -11.55
N ARG A 8 8.51 3.29 -11.10
CA ARG A 8 7.12 3.76 -11.28
C ARG A 8 6.91 4.59 -12.55
N THR A 9 7.98 4.92 -13.25
CA THR A 9 7.91 5.79 -14.44
C THR A 9 7.50 5.07 -15.71
N MET A 10 7.53 3.73 -15.73
CA MET A 10 7.41 2.86 -16.90
C MET A 10 8.53 3.05 -17.95
N LEU A 11 9.58 3.80 -17.60
CA LEU A 11 10.77 4.03 -18.44
C LEU A 11 12.00 3.29 -17.93
N PHE A 12 11.90 2.65 -16.78
CA PHE A 12 13.01 2.03 -16.05
C PHE A 12 12.93 0.51 -16.11
N ASN A 13 13.98 -0.14 -16.53
CA ASN A 13 14.07 -1.60 -16.56
C ASN A 13 14.46 -2.13 -15.18
N ILE A 14 13.52 -2.76 -14.50
CA ILE A 14 13.72 -3.27 -13.13
C ILE A 14 14.68 -4.45 -13.03
N ASN A 15 15.05 -5.09 -14.15
CA ASN A 15 16.01 -6.19 -14.16
C ASN A 15 17.44 -5.68 -14.30
N THR A 16 17.67 -4.68 -15.16
CA THR A 16 19.00 -4.09 -15.42
C THR A 16 19.33 -2.94 -14.49
N LEU A 17 18.31 -2.36 -13.82
CA LEU A 17 18.39 -1.17 -12.96
C LEU A 17 18.87 0.08 -13.72
N GLU A 18 18.43 0.19 -14.96
CA GLU A 18 18.75 1.29 -15.87
C GLU A 18 17.50 1.79 -16.60
N TRP A 19 17.57 3.00 -17.14
CA TRP A 19 16.55 3.51 -18.05
C TRP A 19 16.55 2.65 -19.32
N ASP A 20 15.36 2.30 -19.80
CA ASP A 20 15.17 1.43 -20.96
C ASP A 20 15.30 2.23 -22.26
N ASP A 21 16.40 2.05 -22.97
CA ASP A 21 16.72 2.83 -24.18
C ASP A 21 15.76 2.55 -25.35
N GLU A 22 15.13 1.36 -25.44
CA GLU A 22 14.11 1.07 -26.44
C GLU A 22 12.83 1.90 -26.17
N ILE A 23 12.38 1.91 -24.92
CA ILE A 23 11.20 2.70 -24.52
C ILE A 23 11.47 4.19 -24.70
N LEU A 24 12.64 4.67 -24.31
CA LEU A 24 13.01 6.07 -24.48
C LEU A 24 13.02 6.49 -25.95
N ALA A 25 13.56 5.64 -26.82
CA ALA A 25 13.60 5.89 -28.26
C ALA A 25 12.19 5.91 -28.87
N GLU A 26 11.31 4.96 -28.49
CA GLU A 26 9.94 4.88 -28.98
C GLU A 26 9.10 6.09 -28.56
N LEU A 27 9.34 6.64 -27.38
CA LEU A 27 8.63 7.81 -26.85
C LEU A 27 9.33 9.14 -27.15
N ASP A 28 10.44 9.13 -27.90
CA ASP A 28 11.26 10.31 -28.21
C ASP A 28 11.69 11.10 -26.96
N ILE A 29 12.08 10.38 -25.90
CA ILE A 29 12.52 10.96 -24.63
C ILE A 29 14.06 10.95 -24.60
N PRO A 30 14.73 12.14 -24.61
CA PRO A 30 16.18 12.19 -24.47
C PRO A 30 16.64 11.68 -23.11
N ARG A 31 17.59 10.70 -23.10
CA ARG A 31 18.15 10.15 -21.85
C ARG A 31 18.75 11.23 -20.93
N SER A 32 19.25 12.33 -21.52
CA SER A 32 19.80 13.47 -20.77
C SER A 32 18.78 14.22 -19.91
N MET A 33 17.49 14.01 -20.13
CA MET A 33 16.42 14.57 -19.28
C MET A 33 16.18 13.76 -18.01
N LEU A 34 16.67 12.52 -17.95
CA LEU A 34 16.40 11.60 -16.84
C LEU A 34 17.52 11.69 -15.80
N PRO A 35 17.16 11.64 -14.51
CA PRO A 35 18.13 11.66 -13.41
C PRO A 35 18.88 10.32 -13.34
N GLU A 36 20.04 10.32 -12.70
CA GLU A 36 20.77 9.09 -12.37
C GLU A 36 19.98 8.26 -11.35
N PRO A 37 19.64 6.99 -11.65
CA PRO A 37 18.98 6.11 -10.66
C PRO A 37 20.01 5.58 -9.67
N LYS A 38 19.68 5.60 -8.39
CA LYS A 38 20.55 5.18 -7.28
C LYS A 38 19.80 4.25 -6.30
N PRO A 39 20.51 3.50 -5.44
CA PRO A 39 19.88 2.77 -4.34
C PRO A 39 19.08 3.70 -3.42
N SER A 40 18.02 3.19 -2.81
CA SER A 40 17.15 3.98 -1.90
C SER A 40 17.89 4.48 -0.66
N SER A 41 18.93 3.75 -0.22
CA SER A 41 19.83 4.12 0.87
C SER A 41 21.22 4.41 0.31
N CYS A 42 21.50 5.66 0.02
CA CYS A 42 22.82 6.16 -0.42
C CYS A 42 22.89 7.67 -0.25
N VAL A 43 24.07 8.24 -0.19
CA VAL A 43 24.24 9.70 -0.19
C VAL A 43 24.03 10.25 -1.61
N TYR A 44 22.93 10.96 -1.82
CA TYR A 44 22.58 11.63 -3.09
C TYR A 44 23.31 12.96 -3.27
N GLY A 45 23.55 13.64 -2.16
CA GLY A 45 24.15 14.95 -2.09
C GLY A 45 24.09 15.52 -0.67
N LYS A 46 24.31 16.81 -0.53
CA LYS A 46 24.22 17.51 0.73
C LYS A 46 23.24 18.67 0.60
N ALA A 47 22.51 18.95 1.69
CA ALA A 47 21.67 20.13 1.78
C ALA A 47 22.51 21.39 1.79
N ASP A 48 21.96 22.48 1.23
CA ASP A 48 22.62 23.79 1.26
C ASP A 48 22.71 24.31 2.71
N LEU A 49 23.92 24.74 3.08
CA LEU A 49 24.23 25.34 4.37
C LEU A 49 23.28 26.50 4.72
N ALA A 50 22.88 27.28 3.71
CA ALA A 50 22.01 28.45 3.89
C ALA A 50 20.63 28.10 4.47
N PHE A 51 20.12 26.88 4.21
CA PHE A 51 18.79 26.45 4.69
C PHE A 51 18.83 25.77 6.06
N LEU A 52 19.87 25.00 6.36
CA LEU A 52 19.90 24.14 7.54
C LEU A 52 21.03 24.46 8.53
N GLY A 53 21.81 25.50 8.26
CA GLY A 53 22.93 25.91 9.13
C GLY A 53 24.12 24.93 9.12
N GLY A 54 24.11 23.94 8.23
CA GLY A 54 25.17 22.93 8.07
C GLY A 54 24.94 22.05 6.84
N GLU A 55 26.02 21.46 6.33
CA GLU A 55 25.94 20.49 5.23
C GLU A 55 25.40 19.15 5.73
N ILE A 56 24.10 18.93 5.62
CA ILE A 56 23.45 17.69 6.04
C ILE A 56 23.33 16.77 4.82
N PRO A 57 23.77 15.48 4.90
CA PRO A 57 23.61 14.54 3.82
C PRO A 57 22.14 14.27 3.50
N ILE A 58 21.78 14.27 2.21
CA ILE A 58 20.50 13.76 1.70
C ILE A 58 20.76 12.31 1.33
N ALA A 59 20.29 11.37 2.14
CA ALA A 59 20.81 10.01 2.11
C ALA A 59 19.75 8.89 2.04
N GLY A 60 18.47 9.25 1.98
CA GLY A 60 17.37 8.31 1.80
C GLY A 60 16.33 8.86 0.83
N ALA A 61 15.94 8.04 -0.14
CA ALA A 61 14.85 8.34 -1.05
C ALA A 61 14.13 7.04 -1.41
N ALA A 62 12.81 7.08 -1.40
CA ALA A 62 11.96 5.97 -1.84
C ALA A 62 10.58 6.50 -2.23
N GLY A 63 9.86 5.77 -3.08
CA GLY A 63 8.43 6.00 -3.26
C GLY A 63 7.70 5.87 -1.92
N ASP A 64 6.61 6.58 -1.73
CA ASP A 64 5.89 6.63 -0.45
C ASP A 64 5.45 5.23 0.03
N GLN A 65 4.95 4.40 -0.88
CA GLN A 65 4.51 3.04 -0.56
C GLN A 65 5.69 2.12 -0.22
N GLN A 66 6.82 2.28 -0.90
CA GLN A 66 8.06 1.56 -0.63
C GLN A 66 8.71 2.00 0.68
N ALA A 67 8.68 3.31 0.96
CA ALA A 67 9.11 3.85 2.24
C ALA A 67 8.25 3.29 3.39
N ALA A 68 6.92 3.25 3.22
CA ALA A 68 6.03 2.64 4.20
C ALA A 68 6.33 1.14 4.42
N LEU A 69 6.59 0.38 3.34
CA LEU A 69 6.98 -1.04 3.44
C LEU A 69 8.27 -1.20 4.26
N PHE A 70 9.27 -0.35 4.00
CA PHE A 70 10.53 -0.35 4.76
C PHE A 70 10.33 0.10 6.20
N GLY A 71 9.55 1.17 6.43
CA GLY A 71 9.22 1.70 7.77
C GLY A 71 8.40 0.73 8.62
N GLN A 72 7.57 -0.08 7.98
CA GLN A 72 6.88 -1.22 8.60
C GLN A 72 7.79 -2.43 8.85
N THR A 73 9.09 -2.32 8.53
CA THR A 73 10.06 -3.40 8.70
C THR A 73 9.70 -4.71 7.98
N CYS A 74 9.09 -4.61 6.79
CA CYS A 74 8.76 -5.77 5.95
C CYS A 74 10.00 -6.26 5.21
N PHE A 75 11.04 -6.70 5.94
CA PHE A 75 12.37 -6.99 5.38
C PHE A 75 12.48 -8.38 4.76
N ASN A 76 11.59 -9.30 5.13
CA ASN A 76 11.60 -10.67 4.64
C ASN A 76 10.53 -10.91 3.57
N ALA A 77 10.81 -11.85 2.65
CA ALA A 77 9.80 -12.28 1.69
C ALA A 77 8.56 -12.84 2.42
N GLY A 78 7.37 -12.44 1.96
CA GLY A 78 6.08 -12.79 2.57
C GLY A 78 5.60 -11.81 3.65
N GLU A 79 6.42 -10.86 4.07
CA GLU A 79 5.94 -9.75 4.89
C GLU A 79 5.26 -8.71 4.00
N ALA A 80 4.07 -8.29 4.39
CA ALA A 80 3.26 -7.35 3.64
C ALA A 80 2.78 -6.20 4.52
N LYS A 81 2.58 -5.04 3.89
CA LYS A 81 1.91 -3.91 4.52
C LYS A 81 0.66 -3.53 3.74
N ASN A 82 -0.32 -2.96 4.43
CA ASN A 82 -1.47 -2.30 3.83
C ASN A 82 -1.68 -0.92 4.47
N THR A 83 -1.64 0.12 3.65
CA THR A 83 -1.97 1.49 4.08
C THR A 83 -3.44 1.75 3.79
N TYR A 84 -4.25 1.92 4.84
CA TYR A 84 -5.67 2.23 4.78
C TYR A 84 -5.90 3.76 4.72
N GLY A 85 -5.78 4.32 3.53
CA GLY A 85 -6.07 5.73 3.23
C GLY A 85 -7.45 5.90 2.59
N THR A 86 -7.58 6.81 1.64
CA THR A 86 -8.76 6.97 0.75
C THR A 86 -9.05 5.66 0.02
N GLY A 87 -8.02 5.03 -0.53
CA GLY A 87 -7.97 3.64 -0.96
C GLY A 87 -7.07 2.81 -0.06
N CYS A 88 -6.77 1.58 -0.45
CA CYS A 88 -5.74 0.76 0.17
C CYS A 88 -4.61 0.49 -0.82
N PHE A 89 -3.38 0.53 -0.30
CA PHE A 89 -2.19 0.18 -1.07
C PHE A 89 -1.43 -0.93 -0.34
N LEU A 90 -1.48 -2.13 -0.94
CA LEU A 90 -0.84 -3.31 -0.41
C LEU A 90 0.47 -3.55 -1.13
N LEU A 91 1.54 -3.76 -0.38
CA LEU A 91 2.83 -4.23 -0.89
C LEU A 91 3.28 -5.44 -0.12
N MET A 92 3.71 -6.49 -0.84
CA MET A 92 4.36 -7.67 -0.27
C MET A 92 5.80 -7.74 -0.77
N ASN A 93 6.75 -7.83 0.15
CA ASN A 93 8.15 -8.10 -0.19
C ASN A 93 8.25 -9.51 -0.78
N THR A 94 8.82 -9.63 -1.99
CA THR A 94 9.00 -10.91 -2.69
C THR A 94 10.46 -11.38 -2.71
N GLY A 95 11.37 -10.63 -2.05
CA GLY A 95 12.78 -10.95 -2.00
C GLY A 95 13.61 -10.32 -3.13
N GLU A 96 14.77 -10.91 -3.42
CA GLU A 96 15.78 -10.35 -4.32
C GLU A 96 15.52 -10.66 -5.83
N LYS A 97 14.39 -11.29 -6.16
CA LYS A 97 14.02 -11.59 -7.56
C LYS A 97 12.64 -11.01 -7.88
N PRO A 98 12.49 -10.34 -9.04
CA PRO A 98 11.20 -9.84 -9.46
C PRO A 98 10.26 -11.00 -9.78
N ILE A 99 9.02 -10.90 -9.31
CA ILE A 99 7.93 -11.80 -9.65
C ILE A 99 6.97 -11.03 -10.54
N PHE A 100 6.86 -11.44 -11.80
CA PHE A 100 5.94 -10.81 -12.75
C PHE A 100 4.53 -11.35 -12.54
N SER A 101 3.62 -10.46 -12.16
CA SER A 101 2.25 -10.83 -11.86
C SER A 101 1.50 -11.32 -13.10
N LYS A 102 0.68 -12.35 -12.90
CA LYS A 102 -0.29 -12.86 -13.89
C LYS A 102 -1.74 -12.65 -13.42
N ASN A 103 -1.90 -12.14 -12.19
CA ASN A 103 -3.19 -11.94 -11.54
C ASN A 103 -3.51 -10.46 -11.32
N GLY A 104 -3.03 -9.57 -12.21
CA GLY A 104 -3.41 -8.14 -12.19
C GLY A 104 -2.72 -7.31 -11.11
N LEU A 105 -1.57 -7.73 -10.59
CA LEU A 105 -0.79 -6.95 -9.65
C LEU A 105 0.35 -6.21 -10.37
N VAL A 106 0.93 -5.23 -9.71
CA VAL A 106 2.08 -4.49 -10.20
C VAL A 106 3.36 -5.07 -9.59
N THR A 107 4.34 -5.41 -10.44
CA THR A 107 5.69 -5.75 -9.99
C THR A 107 6.51 -4.48 -9.87
N THR A 108 7.13 -4.24 -8.72
CA THR A 108 7.87 -3.00 -8.45
C THR A 108 9.16 -3.29 -7.67
N ILE A 109 10.08 -2.34 -7.66
CA ILE A 109 11.22 -2.37 -6.75
C ILE A 109 10.75 -1.91 -5.38
N ALA A 110 11.06 -2.68 -4.33
CA ALA A 110 10.80 -2.31 -2.95
C ALA A 110 11.85 -1.31 -2.43
N TRP A 111 13.13 -1.64 -2.56
CA TRP A 111 14.25 -0.75 -2.24
C TRP A 111 15.58 -1.29 -2.78
N GLY A 112 16.55 -0.39 -2.90
CA GLY A 112 17.96 -0.72 -3.10
C GLY A 112 18.77 -0.41 -1.82
N LEU A 113 19.50 -1.37 -1.29
CA LEU A 113 20.31 -1.27 -0.07
C LEU A 113 21.50 -2.22 -0.14
N ASP A 114 22.70 -1.76 0.23
CA ASP A 114 23.94 -2.56 0.34
C ASP A 114 24.26 -3.38 -0.92
N GLY A 115 24.05 -2.79 -2.11
CA GLY A 115 24.30 -3.45 -3.39
C GLY A 115 23.28 -4.51 -3.80
N LYS A 116 22.19 -4.65 -3.03
CA LYS A 116 21.08 -5.55 -3.30
C LYS A 116 19.80 -4.79 -3.56
N VAL A 117 18.91 -5.41 -4.34
CA VAL A 117 17.58 -4.89 -4.61
C VAL A 117 16.54 -5.90 -4.15
N ASN A 118 15.57 -5.42 -3.38
CA ASN A 118 14.37 -6.17 -3.06
C ASN A 118 13.22 -5.72 -3.96
N TYR A 119 12.36 -6.66 -4.30
CA TYR A 119 11.18 -6.45 -5.12
C TYR A 119 9.90 -6.64 -4.30
N ALA A 120 8.81 -6.11 -4.81
CA ALA A 120 7.49 -6.27 -4.21
C ALA A 120 6.42 -6.51 -5.29
N LEU A 121 5.37 -7.21 -4.91
CA LEU A 121 4.07 -7.17 -5.58
C LEU A 121 3.21 -6.11 -4.92
N GLU A 122 2.53 -5.32 -5.75
CA GLU A 122 1.65 -4.25 -5.30
C GLU A 122 0.24 -4.44 -5.84
N GLY A 123 -0.75 -4.25 -4.98
CA GLY A 123 -2.16 -4.15 -5.34
C GLY A 123 -2.79 -2.88 -4.79
N SER A 124 -3.55 -2.20 -5.63
CA SER A 124 -4.24 -0.96 -5.29
C SER A 124 -5.74 -1.17 -5.26
N ILE A 125 -6.37 -0.82 -4.14
CA ILE A 125 -7.82 -0.78 -3.93
C ILE A 125 -8.23 0.69 -3.95
N PHE A 126 -9.10 1.09 -4.87
CA PHE A 126 -9.39 2.51 -5.09
C PHE A 126 -10.26 3.13 -4.01
N VAL A 127 -11.12 2.34 -3.36
CA VAL A 127 -12.09 2.83 -2.39
C VAL A 127 -11.98 2.06 -1.08
N ALA A 128 -11.48 2.73 -0.05
CA ALA A 128 -11.41 2.23 1.32
C ALA A 128 -11.98 3.26 2.31
N GLY A 129 -11.16 4.15 2.86
CA GLY A 129 -11.63 5.24 3.71
C GLY A 129 -12.66 6.14 3.02
N ALA A 130 -12.61 6.25 1.69
CA ALA A 130 -13.63 6.93 0.90
C ALA A 130 -15.04 6.32 1.09
N ALA A 131 -15.15 5.01 1.31
CA ALA A 131 -16.45 4.39 1.61
C ALA A 131 -16.98 4.83 2.98
N ILE A 132 -16.12 5.03 3.96
CA ILE A 132 -16.53 5.53 5.29
C ILE A 132 -16.92 7.01 5.21
N GLN A 133 -16.18 7.80 4.41
CA GLN A 133 -16.55 9.20 4.14
C GLN A 133 -17.92 9.27 3.44
N TRP A 134 -18.18 8.38 2.50
CA TRP A 134 -19.48 8.30 1.82
C TRP A 134 -20.64 7.98 2.79
N LEU A 135 -20.45 7.09 3.77
CA LEU A 135 -21.45 6.84 4.83
C LEU A 135 -21.73 8.10 5.65
N ARG A 136 -20.70 8.94 5.88
CA ARG A 136 -20.79 10.17 6.66
C ARG A 136 -21.38 11.34 5.85
N ASP A 137 -20.80 11.61 4.68
CA ASP A 137 -21.04 12.87 3.97
C ASP A 137 -22.26 12.80 3.06
N GLU A 138 -22.46 11.66 2.39
CA GLU A 138 -23.53 11.48 1.42
C GLU A 138 -24.74 10.76 2.00
N LEU A 139 -24.54 9.58 2.61
CA LEU A 139 -25.65 8.86 3.23
C LEU A 139 -26.07 9.44 4.58
N ARG A 140 -25.17 10.14 5.28
CA ARG A 140 -25.40 10.77 6.59
C ARG A 140 -25.94 9.81 7.62
N ILE A 141 -25.46 8.59 7.64
CA ILE A 141 -25.87 7.55 8.58
C ILE A 141 -24.86 7.34 9.72
N ILE A 142 -23.73 8.03 9.67
CA ILE A 142 -22.73 8.23 10.73
C ILE A 142 -22.37 9.72 10.80
N ASP A 143 -21.97 10.23 11.96
CA ASP A 143 -21.56 11.63 12.14
C ASP A 143 -20.04 11.79 12.01
N SER A 144 -19.28 10.76 12.36
CA SER A 144 -17.82 10.72 12.26
C SER A 144 -17.31 9.34 11.84
N ALA A 145 -16.10 9.26 11.32
CA ALA A 145 -15.52 7.97 10.92
C ALA A 145 -15.42 6.95 12.06
N PRO A 146 -15.04 7.32 13.31
CA PRO A 146 -15.05 6.41 14.45
C PRO A 146 -16.42 5.79 14.77
N ASP A 147 -17.54 6.48 14.49
CA ASP A 147 -18.87 5.95 14.72
C ASP A 147 -19.13 4.66 13.95
N SER A 148 -18.46 4.47 12.81
CA SER A 148 -18.59 3.27 11.99
C SER A 148 -18.27 1.99 12.77
N GLU A 149 -17.26 2.02 13.64
CA GLU A 149 -16.90 0.89 14.50
C GLU A 149 -18.00 0.57 15.51
N TYR A 150 -18.41 1.58 16.28
CA TYR A 150 -19.44 1.40 17.29
C TYR A 150 -20.76 0.93 16.68
N MET A 151 -21.14 1.52 15.54
CA MET A 151 -22.40 1.19 14.88
C MET A 151 -22.38 -0.20 14.22
N ALA A 152 -21.25 -0.63 13.64
CA ALA A 152 -21.10 -1.98 13.10
C ALA A 152 -21.27 -3.06 14.18
N LYS A 153 -20.83 -2.79 15.40
CA LYS A 153 -20.96 -3.68 16.56
C LYS A 153 -22.40 -3.77 17.12
N LYS A 154 -23.35 -2.93 16.65
CA LYS A 154 -24.77 -2.99 17.06
C LYS A 154 -25.54 -4.17 16.48
N VAL A 155 -25.00 -4.82 15.44
CA VAL A 155 -25.59 -5.98 14.80
C VAL A 155 -24.61 -7.15 14.82
N LYS A 156 -25.15 -8.36 14.87
CA LYS A 156 -24.35 -9.58 14.95
C LYS A 156 -23.64 -9.90 13.63
N ASP A 157 -24.31 -9.64 12.52
CA ASP A 157 -23.84 -9.91 11.16
C ASP A 157 -24.45 -8.88 10.19
N THR A 158 -24.20 -9.01 8.89
CA THR A 158 -24.75 -8.10 7.88
C THR A 158 -26.18 -8.42 7.46
N ASN A 159 -26.77 -9.48 8.02
CA ASN A 159 -28.10 -10.00 7.65
C ASN A 159 -28.21 -10.28 6.13
N GLY A 160 -27.14 -10.76 5.52
CA GLY A 160 -27.05 -11.04 4.08
C GLY A 160 -26.93 -9.80 3.19
N CYS A 161 -26.71 -8.62 3.78
CA CYS A 161 -26.42 -7.40 3.03
C CYS A 161 -24.93 -7.31 2.73
N TYR A 162 -24.58 -7.00 1.48
CA TYR A 162 -23.20 -6.79 1.03
C TYR A 162 -23.09 -5.46 0.29
N VAL A 163 -21.93 -4.80 0.46
CA VAL A 163 -21.58 -3.55 -0.22
C VAL A 163 -20.37 -3.80 -1.11
N VAL A 164 -20.45 -3.41 -2.36
CA VAL A 164 -19.32 -3.32 -3.28
C VAL A 164 -19.03 -1.84 -3.52
N PRO A 165 -17.98 -1.26 -2.91
CA PRO A 165 -17.77 0.19 -2.95
C PRO A 165 -16.98 0.61 -4.20
N ALA A 166 -17.39 0.19 -5.39
CA ALA A 166 -16.74 0.49 -6.65
C ALA A 166 -17.09 1.90 -7.18
N PHE A 167 -16.95 2.95 -6.36
CA PHE A 167 -17.37 4.31 -6.73
C PHE A 167 -16.61 4.88 -7.92
N THR A 168 -15.33 4.49 -8.07
CA THR A 168 -14.44 4.88 -9.17
C THR A 168 -13.95 3.69 -9.97
N GLY A 169 -14.73 2.60 -10.00
CA GLY A 169 -14.33 1.30 -10.53
C GLY A 169 -13.66 0.43 -9.49
N LEU A 170 -13.22 -0.76 -9.92
CA LEU A 170 -12.44 -1.70 -9.12
C LEU A 170 -10.98 -1.66 -9.55
N GLY A 171 -10.07 -1.61 -8.57
CA GLY A 171 -8.64 -1.74 -8.76
C GLY A 171 -8.19 -3.19 -8.86
N ALA A 172 -6.99 -3.48 -8.37
CA ALA A 172 -6.45 -4.83 -8.36
C ALA A 172 -7.33 -5.79 -7.53
N PRO A 173 -7.44 -7.06 -7.93
CA PRO A 173 -6.92 -7.66 -9.15
C PRO A 173 -7.85 -7.52 -10.36
N HIS A 174 -9.02 -6.89 -10.20
CA HIS A 174 -10.12 -6.92 -11.19
C HIS A 174 -9.92 -5.95 -12.35
N TRP A 175 -9.40 -4.74 -12.09
CA TRP A 175 -9.16 -3.66 -13.06
C TRP A 175 -10.38 -3.33 -13.92
N ASP A 176 -11.57 -3.28 -13.29
CA ASP A 176 -12.83 -2.89 -13.95
C ASP A 176 -13.16 -1.42 -13.66
N GLN A 177 -12.82 -0.56 -14.59
CA GLN A 177 -13.11 0.88 -14.51
C GLN A 177 -14.59 1.23 -14.65
N TYR A 178 -15.42 0.30 -15.17
CA TYR A 178 -16.85 0.49 -15.38
C TYR A 178 -17.71 -0.02 -14.22
N ALA A 179 -17.14 -0.82 -13.32
CA ALA A 179 -17.85 -1.22 -12.11
C ALA A 179 -18.32 0.01 -11.32
N ARG A 180 -19.47 -0.11 -10.67
CA ARG A 180 -20.04 0.94 -9.82
C ARG A 180 -20.45 0.37 -8.48
N GLY A 181 -20.53 1.25 -7.47
CA GLY A 181 -20.97 0.90 -6.13
C GLY A 181 -22.33 0.20 -6.16
N THR A 182 -22.43 -0.92 -5.44
CA THR A 182 -23.62 -1.76 -5.42
C THR A 182 -23.90 -2.23 -3.99
N ILE A 183 -25.17 -2.25 -3.61
CA ILE A 183 -25.63 -2.86 -2.37
C ILE A 183 -26.59 -3.99 -2.73
N VAL A 184 -26.31 -5.20 -2.27
CA VAL A 184 -27.14 -6.38 -2.53
C VAL A 184 -27.63 -7.00 -1.24
N GLY A 185 -28.70 -7.81 -1.30
CA GLY A 185 -29.23 -8.53 -0.14
C GLY A 185 -30.08 -7.67 0.78
N ILE A 186 -30.56 -6.51 0.34
CA ILE A 186 -31.47 -5.66 1.13
C ILE A 186 -32.83 -6.33 1.28
N THR A 187 -33.19 -6.61 2.54
CA THR A 187 -34.52 -7.07 2.95
C THR A 187 -35.13 -6.09 3.94
N ARG A 188 -36.39 -6.30 4.33
CA ARG A 188 -37.05 -5.49 5.37
C ARG A 188 -36.31 -5.50 6.71
N GLY A 189 -35.50 -6.52 6.98
CA GLY A 189 -34.70 -6.66 8.21
C GLY A 189 -33.37 -5.89 8.19
N VAL A 190 -32.93 -5.41 7.02
CA VAL A 190 -31.70 -4.63 6.89
C VAL A 190 -31.93 -3.20 7.34
N ASN A 191 -31.08 -2.69 8.22
CA ASN A 191 -31.09 -1.32 8.70
C ASN A 191 -29.70 -0.68 8.53
N LYS A 192 -29.55 0.60 8.92
CA LYS A 192 -28.31 1.35 8.74
C LYS A 192 -27.08 0.66 9.35
N TYR A 193 -27.22 -0.06 10.46
CA TYR A 193 -26.11 -0.73 11.13
C TYR A 193 -25.57 -1.91 10.30
N HIS A 194 -26.45 -2.62 9.60
CA HIS A 194 -26.07 -3.68 8.66
C HIS A 194 -25.32 -3.10 7.46
N ILE A 195 -25.74 -1.96 6.92
CA ILE A 195 -25.06 -1.29 5.80
C ILE A 195 -23.68 -0.81 6.23
N ILE A 196 -23.57 -0.18 7.41
CA ILE A 196 -22.28 0.28 7.94
C ILE A 196 -21.32 -0.90 8.14
N ARG A 197 -21.80 -1.99 8.74
CA ARG A 197 -21.03 -3.21 8.94
C ARG A 197 -20.60 -3.82 7.60
N ALA A 198 -21.51 -3.98 6.65
CA ALA A 198 -21.23 -4.51 5.33
C ALA A 198 -20.20 -3.64 4.57
N THR A 199 -20.22 -2.33 4.77
CA THR A 199 -19.21 -1.42 4.21
C THR A 199 -17.82 -1.67 4.81
N LEU A 200 -17.71 -1.82 6.13
CA LEU A 200 -16.43 -2.17 6.77
C LEU A 200 -15.92 -3.55 6.32
N GLU A 201 -16.79 -4.56 6.31
CA GLU A 201 -16.44 -5.91 5.87
C GLU A 201 -16.00 -5.94 4.40
N SER A 202 -16.59 -5.09 3.53
CA SER A 202 -16.20 -5.00 2.12
C SER A 202 -14.75 -4.56 1.90
N LEU A 203 -14.20 -3.75 2.80
CA LEU A 203 -12.79 -3.36 2.74
C LEU A 203 -11.89 -4.55 3.01
N ALA A 204 -12.25 -5.38 4.00
CA ALA A 204 -11.49 -6.57 4.33
C ALA A 204 -11.57 -7.64 3.22
N TYR A 205 -12.71 -7.78 2.54
CA TYR A 205 -12.83 -8.67 1.38
C TYR A 205 -11.94 -8.24 0.23
N GLN A 206 -11.94 -6.96 -0.14
CA GLN A 206 -11.08 -6.45 -1.22
C GLN A 206 -9.58 -6.65 -0.91
N VAL A 207 -9.17 -6.43 0.35
CA VAL A 207 -7.80 -6.69 0.79
C VAL A 207 -7.46 -8.17 0.64
N ASN A 208 -8.38 -9.06 1.01
CA ASN A 208 -8.20 -10.50 0.84
C ASN A 208 -8.03 -10.88 -0.64
N ASP A 209 -8.82 -10.33 -1.55
CA ASP A 209 -8.72 -10.62 -3.00
C ASP A 209 -7.31 -10.28 -3.53
N VAL A 210 -6.74 -9.14 -3.09
CA VAL A 210 -5.37 -8.76 -3.44
C VAL A 210 -4.33 -9.70 -2.84
N LEU A 211 -4.49 -10.09 -1.57
CA LEU A 211 -3.55 -11.01 -0.90
C LEU A 211 -3.58 -12.41 -1.53
N GLU A 212 -4.76 -12.92 -1.91
CA GLU A 212 -4.90 -14.18 -2.64
C GLU A 212 -4.21 -14.10 -4.03
N ALA A 213 -4.33 -12.97 -4.73
CA ALA A 213 -3.61 -12.75 -5.97
C ALA A 213 -2.09 -12.71 -5.75
N MET A 214 -1.60 -12.07 -4.68
CA MET A 214 -0.18 -12.06 -4.30
C MET A 214 0.35 -13.46 -4.02
N LYS A 215 -0.42 -14.27 -3.28
CA LYS A 215 -0.09 -15.67 -3.00
C LYS A 215 -0.08 -16.52 -4.28
N ALA A 216 -1.07 -16.34 -5.15
CA ALA A 216 -1.15 -17.09 -6.42
C ALA A 216 0.02 -16.80 -7.35
N ASP A 217 0.50 -15.53 -7.41
CA ASP A 217 1.64 -15.12 -8.23
C ASP A 217 2.99 -15.54 -7.65
N SER A 218 3.15 -15.41 -6.34
CA SER A 218 4.44 -15.60 -5.67
C SER A 218 4.68 -17.01 -5.13
N GLY A 219 3.60 -17.73 -4.82
CA GLY A 219 3.68 -18.96 -4.04
C GLY A 219 4.11 -18.75 -2.58
N ILE A 220 4.17 -17.48 -2.12
CA ILE A 220 4.63 -17.11 -0.78
C ILE A 220 3.40 -16.96 0.13
N GLU A 221 3.44 -17.63 1.29
CA GLU A 221 2.42 -17.47 2.31
C GLU A 221 2.61 -16.14 3.07
N LEU A 222 1.50 -15.46 3.39
CA LEU A 222 1.52 -14.25 4.19
C LEU A 222 1.90 -14.58 5.63
N ALA A 223 3.00 -14.03 6.10
CA ALA A 223 3.44 -14.21 7.49
C ALA A 223 2.62 -13.35 8.47
N ALA A 224 2.40 -12.09 8.11
CA ALA A 224 1.57 -11.14 8.84
C ALA A 224 1.25 -9.94 7.93
N LEU A 225 0.10 -9.31 8.14
CA LEU A 225 -0.25 -8.05 7.50
C LEU A 225 0.04 -6.89 8.47
N LYS A 226 0.99 -6.05 8.13
CA LYS A 226 1.29 -4.83 8.86
C LYS A 226 0.44 -3.69 8.30
N VAL A 227 -0.21 -2.92 9.17
CA VAL A 227 -1.23 -1.94 8.74
C VAL A 227 -0.94 -0.55 9.27
N ASP A 228 -1.25 0.46 8.47
CA ASP A 228 -1.22 1.87 8.84
C ASP A 228 -2.32 2.66 8.12
N GLY A 229 -2.29 3.98 8.24
CA GLY A 229 -3.31 4.87 7.70
C GLY A 229 -4.53 5.01 8.61
N GLY A 230 -5.39 5.99 8.30
CA GLY A 230 -6.46 6.43 9.21
C GLY A 230 -7.48 5.35 9.58
N ALA A 231 -7.90 4.52 8.61
CA ALA A 231 -8.90 3.49 8.89
C ALA A 231 -8.34 2.27 9.65
N SER A 232 -7.01 2.14 9.77
CA SER A 232 -6.40 1.11 10.62
C SER A 232 -6.67 1.32 12.13
N ALA A 233 -7.12 2.51 12.53
CA ALA A 233 -7.54 2.79 13.89
C ALA A 233 -8.85 2.06 14.30
N ASN A 234 -9.63 1.59 13.35
CA ASN A 234 -10.89 0.88 13.58
C ASN A 234 -10.61 -0.58 13.95
N ASP A 235 -10.79 -0.92 15.24
CA ASP A 235 -10.51 -2.26 15.76
C ASP A 235 -11.45 -3.33 15.19
N PHE A 236 -12.71 -2.98 14.90
CA PHE A 236 -13.63 -3.91 14.25
C PHE A 236 -13.13 -4.29 12.84
N LEU A 237 -12.70 -3.31 12.06
CA LEU A 237 -12.15 -3.56 10.73
C LEU A 237 -10.87 -4.40 10.81
N MET A 238 -9.96 -4.10 11.74
CA MET A 238 -8.71 -4.85 11.88
C MET A 238 -8.93 -6.29 12.33
N GLN A 239 -9.87 -6.53 13.25
CA GLN A 239 -10.22 -7.89 13.64
C GLN A 239 -10.89 -8.65 12.49
N THR A 240 -11.84 -8.02 11.79
CA THR A 240 -12.48 -8.61 10.60
C THR A 240 -11.44 -8.95 9.52
N GLN A 241 -10.47 -8.07 9.30
CA GLN A 241 -9.38 -8.32 8.37
C GLN A 241 -8.57 -9.55 8.77
N SER A 242 -8.17 -9.64 10.04
CA SER A 242 -7.42 -10.78 10.57
C SER A 242 -8.20 -12.10 10.43
N ASP A 243 -9.49 -12.07 10.73
CA ASP A 243 -10.36 -13.25 10.62
C ASP A 243 -10.49 -13.73 9.17
N ILE A 244 -10.64 -12.80 8.21
CA ILE A 244 -10.82 -13.14 6.79
C ILE A 244 -9.53 -13.69 6.18
N ILE A 245 -8.38 -13.05 6.42
CA ILE A 245 -7.10 -13.49 5.86
C ILE A 245 -6.47 -14.65 6.64
N ASN A 246 -7.04 -15.00 7.79
CA ASN A 246 -6.52 -16.01 8.71
C ASN A 246 -5.03 -15.82 9.06
N ALA A 247 -4.61 -14.57 9.27
CA ALA A 247 -3.25 -14.18 9.61
C ALA A 247 -3.24 -13.00 10.60
N PRO A 248 -2.16 -12.82 11.37
CA PRO A 248 -2.03 -11.68 12.27
C PRO A 248 -2.06 -10.35 11.52
N VAL A 249 -2.81 -9.38 12.05
CA VAL A 249 -2.80 -7.98 11.62
C VAL A 249 -2.08 -7.15 12.67
N ASN A 250 -0.97 -6.55 12.29
CA ASN A 250 -0.09 -5.79 13.18
C ASN A 250 -0.17 -4.30 12.88
N ARG A 251 -0.64 -3.53 13.85
CA ARG A 251 -0.68 -2.06 13.81
C ARG A 251 0.47 -1.49 14.64
N PRO A 252 1.40 -0.68 14.08
CA PRO A 252 2.49 -0.08 14.83
C PRO A 252 1.99 1.03 15.76
N GLN A 253 2.79 1.35 16.79
CA GLN A 253 2.51 2.49 17.66
C GLN A 253 2.67 3.82 16.93
N CYS A 254 3.72 3.94 16.09
CA CYS A 254 3.92 5.10 15.24
C CYS A 254 3.30 4.80 13.86
N VAL A 255 2.29 5.59 13.49
CA VAL A 255 1.55 5.41 12.22
C VAL A 255 2.19 6.13 11.03
N GLU A 256 3.22 6.96 11.27
CA GLU A 256 3.95 7.70 10.23
C GLU A 256 5.05 6.82 9.59
N THR A 257 4.67 5.64 9.16
CA THR A 257 5.59 4.60 8.67
C THR A 257 6.33 5.00 7.41
N THR A 258 5.72 5.82 6.55
CA THR A 258 6.35 6.38 5.35
C THR A 258 7.55 7.27 5.72
N ALA A 259 7.36 8.21 6.63
CA ALA A 259 8.44 9.08 7.11
C ALA A 259 9.52 8.29 7.83
N MET A 260 9.13 7.31 8.64
CA MET A 260 10.07 6.40 9.32
C MET A 260 10.91 5.62 8.33
N GLY A 261 10.33 5.10 7.26
CA GLY A 261 11.04 4.35 6.23
C GLY A 261 12.10 5.18 5.53
N ALA A 262 11.77 6.42 5.15
CA ALA A 262 12.73 7.35 4.57
C ALA A 262 13.86 7.68 5.57
N ALA A 263 13.53 7.89 6.85
CA ALA A 263 14.50 8.13 7.91
C ALA A 263 15.42 6.93 8.14
N TYR A 264 14.89 5.70 8.14
CA TYR A 264 15.68 4.48 8.28
C TYR A 264 16.66 4.29 7.13
N LEU A 265 16.21 4.49 5.88
CA LEU A 265 17.07 4.43 4.70
C LEU A 265 18.20 5.46 4.78
N ALA A 266 17.89 6.69 5.19
CA ALA A 266 18.90 7.73 5.38
C ALA A 266 19.88 7.39 6.51
N GLY A 267 19.39 6.93 7.64
CA GLY A 267 20.21 6.55 8.78
C GLY A 267 21.18 5.40 8.50
N LEU A 268 20.73 4.41 7.71
CA LEU A 268 21.60 3.33 7.24
C LEU A 268 22.71 3.86 6.31
N ALA A 269 22.36 4.75 5.37
CA ALA A 269 23.32 5.30 4.40
C ALA A 269 24.42 6.14 5.05
N VAL A 270 24.13 6.83 6.19
CA VAL A 270 25.11 7.64 6.92
C VAL A 270 25.74 6.90 8.10
N GLY A 271 25.42 5.62 8.30
CA GLY A 271 26.00 4.79 9.37
C GLY A 271 25.46 5.09 10.77
N TYR A 272 24.28 5.73 10.86
CA TYR A 272 23.59 5.90 12.16
C TYR A 272 23.13 4.56 12.73
N TRP A 273 22.63 3.68 11.85
CA TRP A 273 22.42 2.26 12.13
C TRP A 273 23.39 1.40 11.31
N THR A 274 23.86 0.32 11.88
CA THR A 274 24.81 -0.61 11.24
C THR A 274 24.12 -1.71 10.45
N SER A 275 22.83 -1.93 10.67
CA SER A 275 22.01 -2.94 9.98
C SER A 275 20.52 -2.63 10.14
N LYS A 276 19.69 -3.23 9.26
CA LYS A 276 18.21 -3.24 9.36
C LYS A 276 17.75 -4.27 10.40
#